data_4ceae071676e613ffe5cccb13c9cedf7
#
_entry.id   4ceae071676e613ffe5cccb13c9cedf7
#
_cell.length_a   1.000
_cell.length_b   1.000
_cell.length_c   1.000
_cell.angle_alpha   90.00
_cell.angle_beta   90.00
_cell.angle_gamma   90.00
#
_symmetry.space_group_name_H-M   'P 1'
#
loop_
_entity.id
_entity.type
_entity.pdbx_description
1 polymer ?
#
loop_
_entity_poly.entity_id
_entity_poly.type
_entity_poly.pdbx_seq_one_letter_code
_entity_poly.pdbx_strand_id
1 'polypeptide(L)'
;MKRIAITLLTTLLLAPSSAFSQTRRRSSRQRPPTAAQQAQRASQVRTQGATRVAEQVKNLARFTYLLGGITSSIAAVDEAAKRNEVSQAGLQQNEQRKATVKSSFRSFREGLDKLEIDFRSTPELQPYYIKLAGGAAGAASAEDQANANQFDAAGRTLLNVINRLADVLVIMRQ
;
A
#
# COMPACT_ATOMS: atom_id res chain seq x y z
N MET A 1 46.08 -27.45 -4.35
CA MET A 1 46.44 -28.83 -4.73
C MET A 1 45.68 -29.79 -3.82
N LYS A 2 44.66 -30.49 -4.32
CA LYS A 2 44.24 -31.83 -3.91
C LYS A 2 43.08 -32.24 -4.81
N ARG A 3 43.42 -33.10 -5.74
CA ARG A 3 42.55 -33.79 -6.70
C ARG A 3 41.98 -35.03 -5.98
N ILE A 4 40.70 -35.30 -6.11
CA ILE A 4 40.07 -36.62 -5.87
C ILE A 4 38.96 -36.75 -6.92
N ALA A 5 39.20 -37.41 -7.94
CA ALA A 5 39.08 -38.79 -8.41
C ALA A 5 37.61 -39.29 -8.44
N ILE A 6 37.22 -39.48 -9.65
CA ILE A 6 36.06 -40.13 -10.29
C ILE A 6 35.90 -41.58 -9.78
N THR A 7 34.66 -42.00 -9.51
CA THR A 7 34.28 -43.40 -9.64
C THR A 7 32.90 -43.50 -10.29
N LEU A 8 32.95 -43.93 -11.53
CA LEU A 8 31.86 -44.43 -12.36
C LEU A 8 31.44 -45.79 -11.80
N LEU A 9 30.14 -45.95 -11.48
CA LEU A 9 29.54 -47.26 -11.29
C LEU A 9 28.31 -47.40 -12.15
N THR A 10 28.48 -48.04 -13.29
CA THR A 10 27.46 -48.52 -14.22
C THR A 10 26.77 -49.74 -13.59
N THR A 11 25.47 -49.65 -13.30
CA THR A 11 24.61 -50.83 -13.08
C THR A 11 23.46 -50.79 -14.06
N LEU A 12 23.57 -51.66 -15.05
CA LEU A 12 22.59 -52.11 -16.00
C LEU A 12 21.62 -53.04 -15.26
N LEU A 13 20.31 -52.72 -15.16
CA LEU A 13 19.28 -53.69 -14.73
C LEU A 13 17.98 -53.51 -15.52
N LEU A 14 17.69 -54.61 -16.20
CA LEU A 14 16.51 -55.05 -16.94
C LEU A 14 15.19 -54.36 -16.51
N ALA A 15 14.45 -53.94 -17.54
CA ALA A 15 13.05 -53.56 -17.45
C ALA A 15 12.13 -54.80 -17.30
N PRO A 16 11.08 -54.73 -16.48
CA PRO A 16 9.85 -55.45 -16.73
C PRO A 16 8.81 -54.47 -17.32
N SER A 17 8.29 -54.86 -18.46
CA SER A 17 7.13 -54.27 -19.14
C SER A 17 5.92 -54.35 -18.21
N SER A 18 5.59 -53.26 -17.52
CA SER A 18 4.33 -53.17 -16.76
C SER A 18 3.36 -52.29 -17.55
N ALA A 19 2.25 -52.90 -17.87
CA ALA A 19 1.06 -52.43 -18.52
C ALA A 19 0.77 -50.94 -18.32
N PHE A 20 0.61 -50.22 -19.44
CA PHE A 20 -0.02 -48.91 -19.50
C PHE A 20 -1.48 -49.03 -19.02
N SER A 21 -1.70 -48.95 -17.71
CA SER A 21 -2.98 -48.51 -17.17
C SER A 21 -3.10 -47.04 -17.49
N GLN A 22 -3.73 -46.73 -18.61
CA GLN A 22 -4.28 -45.39 -18.87
C GLN A 22 -5.31 -45.09 -17.78
N THR A 23 -4.84 -44.62 -16.65
CA THR A 23 -5.69 -43.88 -15.72
C THR A 23 -6.18 -42.66 -16.50
N ARG A 24 -7.38 -42.80 -17.12
CA ARG A 24 -8.18 -41.68 -17.57
C ARG A 24 -8.13 -40.65 -16.43
N ARG A 25 -7.25 -39.67 -16.53
CA ARG A 25 -7.35 -38.42 -15.79
C ARG A 25 -8.74 -37.88 -16.13
N ARG A 26 -9.71 -38.22 -15.29
CA ARG A 26 -10.95 -37.45 -15.20
C ARG A 26 -10.48 -36.04 -14.97
N SER A 27 -10.43 -35.24 -16.05
CA SER A 27 -10.39 -33.82 -15.94
C SER A 27 -11.58 -33.49 -15.02
N SER A 28 -11.29 -33.17 -13.78
CA SER A 28 -12.27 -32.63 -12.86
C SER A 28 -12.74 -31.34 -13.52
N ARG A 29 -13.81 -31.45 -14.36
CA ARG A 29 -14.56 -30.28 -14.79
C ARG A 29 -14.90 -29.55 -13.52
N GLN A 30 -14.14 -28.51 -13.20
CA GLN A 30 -14.42 -27.64 -12.07
C GLN A 30 -15.85 -27.18 -12.25
N ARG A 31 -16.72 -27.70 -11.41
CA ARG A 31 -18.13 -27.34 -11.42
C ARG A 31 -18.17 -25.81 -11.25
N PRO A 32 -18.85 -25.07 -12.12
CA PRO A 32 -18.90 -23.62 -11.98
C PRO A 32 -19.38 -23.28 -10.55
N PRO A 33 -18.81 -22.25 -9.91
CA PRO A 33 -19.16 -21.91 -8.53
C PRO A 33 -20.65 -21.63 -8.45
N THR A 34 -21.28 -22.15 -7.39
CA THR A 34 -22.72 -21.89 -7.14
C THR A 34 -22.97 -20.41 -6.86
N ALA A 35 -24.19 -19.91 -7.10
CA ALA A 35 -24.56 -18.52 -6.79
C ALA A 35 -24.23 -18.14 -5.34
N ALA A 36 -24.43 -19.05 -4.39
CA ALA A 36 -24.08 -18.85 -2.98
C ALA A 36 -22.56 -18.66 -2.78
N GLN A 37 -21.72 -19.46 -3.46
CA GLN A 37 -20.27 -19.32 -3.40
C GLN A 37 -19.78 -18.01 -4.04
N GLN A 38 -20.42 -17.58 -5.12
CA GLN A 38 -20.12 -16.28 -5.74
C GLN A 38 -20.49 -15.11 -4.82
N ALA A 39 -21.66 -15.15 -4.19
CA ALA A 39 -22.09 -14.14 -3.22
C ALA A 39 -21.14 -14.06 -2.01
N GLN A 40 -20.71 -15.20 -1.48
CA GLN A 40 -19.74 -15.22 -0.39
C GLN A 40 -18.39 -14.62 -0.78
N ARG A 41 -17.86 -14.94 -1.97
CA ARG A 41 -16.62 -14.34 -2.49
C ARG A 41 -16.76 -12.84 -2.65
N ALA A 42 -17.85 -12.37 -3.24
CA ALA A 42 -18.12 -10.94 -3.40
C ALA A 42 -18.18 -10.21 -2.05
N SER A 43 -18.80 -10.81 -1.05
CA SER A 43 -18.84 -10.26 0.32
C SER A 43 -17.44 -10.20 0.95
N GLN A 44 -16.65 -11.26 0.81
CA GLN A 44 -15.26 -11.28 1.32
C GLN A 44 -14.39 -10.20 0.65
N VAL A 45 -14.48 -10.05 -0.67
CA VAL A 45 -13.73 -9.01 -1.42
C VAL A 45 -14.13 -7.62 -0.94
N ARG A 46 -15.43 -7.34 -0.75
CA ARG A 46 -15.91 -6.06 -0.20
C ARG A 46 -15.38 -5.81 1.20
N THR A 47 -15.43 -6.80 2.09
CA THR A 47 -14.90 -6.67 3.45
C THR A 47 -13.40 -6.39 3.45
N GLN A 48 -12.63 -7.08 2.61
CA GLN A 48 -11.20 -6.82 2.46
C GLN A 48 -10.92 -5.42 1.90
N GLY A 49 -11.71 -4.97 0.92
CA GLY A 49 -11.64 -3.62 0.39
C GLY A 49 -11.88 -2.57 1.48
N ALA A 50 -12.96 -2.74 2.27
CA ALA A 50 -13.29 -1.84 3.38
C ALA A 50 -12.18 -1.82 4.45
N THR A 51 -11.61 -2.98 4.78
CA THR A 51 -10.48 -3.06 5.73
C THR A 51 -9.29 -2.24 5.23
N ARG A 52 -8.92 -2.38 3.96
CA ARG A 52 -7.80 -1.60 3.37
C ARG A 52 -8.06 -0.09 3.40
N VAL A 53 -9.27 0.36 3.07
CA VAL A 53 -9.64 1.78 3.21
C VAL A 53 -9.54 2.24 4.65
N ALA A 54 -10.06 1.46 5.60
CA ALA A 54 -10.01 1.78 7.03
C ALA A 54 -8.57 1.89 7.56
N GLU A 55 -7.67 1.04 7.10
CA GLU A 55 -6.25 1.09 7.45
C GLU A 55 -5.60 2.37 6.91
N GLN A 56 -5.89 2.77 5.68
CA GLN A 56 -5.40 4.05 5.13
C GLN A 56 -5.93 5.24 5.94
N VAL A 57 -7.20 5.26 6.29
CA VAL A 57 -7.78 6.31 7.15
C VAL A 57 -7.04 6.40 8.49
N LYS A 58 -6.83 5.27 9.16
CA LYS A 58 -6.10 5.22 10.45
C LYS A 58 -4.67 5.75 10.32
N ASN A 59 -3.95 5.33 9.29
CA ASN A 59 -2.57 5.73 9.08
C ASN A 59 -2.46 7.22 8.76
N LEU A 60 -3.31 7.74 7.87
CA LEU A 60 -3.37 9.15 7.54
C LEU A 60 -3.77 10.00 8.75
N ALA A 61 -4.78 9.60 9.51
CA ALA A 61 -5.24 10.32 10.71
C ALA A 61 -4.14 10.39 11.76
N ARG A 62 -3.46 9.25 12.03
CA ARG A 62 -2.33 9.22 12.97
C ARG A 62 -1.19 10.13 12.52
N PHE A 63 -0.83 10.07 11.25
CA PHE A 63 0.21 10.94 10.69
C PHE A 63 -0.17 12.41 10.81
N THR A 64 -1.39 12.79 10.41
CA THR A 64 -1.87 14.17 10.47
C THR A 64 -1.87 14.71 11.92
N TYR A 65 -2.24 13.86 12.89
CA TYR A 65 -2.16 14.22 14.31
C TYR A 65 -0.72 14.55 14.75
N LEU A 66 0.25 13.73 14.35
CA LEU A 66 1.66 13.93 14.71
C LEU A 66 2.29 15.09 13.93
N LEU A 67 1.82 15.33 12.70
CA LEU A 67 2.36 16.33 11.79
C LEU A 67 2.36 17.73 12.43
N GLY A 68 1.30 18.12 13.12
CA GLY A 68 1.19 19.43 13.75
C GLY A 68 2.34 19.74 14.73
N GLY A 69 2.71 18.78 15.58
CA GLY A 69 3.85 18.94 16.49
C GLY A 69 5.20 18.97 15.76
N ILE A 70 5.34 18.15 14.71
CA ILE A 70 6.56 18.11 13.90
C ILE A 70 6.74 19.42 13.13
N THR A 71 5.69 19.95 12.50
CA THR A 71 5.75 21.20 11.73
C THR A 71 6.06 22.40 12.61
N SER A 72 5.46 22.46 13.80
CA SER A 72 5.79 23.51 14.79
C SER A 72 7.26 23.47 15.21
N SER A 73 7.81 22.27 15.44
CA SER A 73 9.23 22.09 15.76
C SER A 73 10.14 22.49 14.60
N ILE A 74 9.80 22.14 13.35
CA ILE A 74 10.54 22.53 12.16
C ILE A 74 10.54 24.07 12.03
N ALA A 75 9.37 24.70 12.15
CA ALA A 75 9.22 26.15 12.03
C ALA A 75 10.03 26.90 13.11
N ALA A 76 10.04 26.40 14.35
CA ALA A 76 10.82 26.99 15.42
C ALA A 76 12.33 26.98 15.13
N VAL A 77 12.84 25.87 14.59
CA VAL A 77 14.26 25.78 14.19
C VAL A 77 14.55 26.68 12.98
N ASP A 78 13.66 26.76 11.98
CA ASP A 78 13.83 27.63 10.82
C ASP A 78 13.87 29.12 11.26
N GLU A 79 13.03 29.52 12.21
CA GLU A 79 13.05 30.89 12.75
C GLU A 79 14.31 31.17 13.58
N ALA A 80 14.75 30.24 14.41
CA ALA A 80 16.01 30.37 15.16
C ALA A 80 17.22 30.42 14.20
N ALA A 81 17.18 29.68 13.09
CA ALA A 81 18.23 29.70 12.07
C ALA A 81 18.36 31.09 11.40
N LYS A 82 17.25 31.77 11.14
CA LYS A 82 17.27 33.14 10.61
C LYS A 82 17.98 34.13 11.54
N ARG A 83 17.98 33.85 12.85
CA ARG A 83 18.66 34.65 13.87
C ARG A 83 20.08 34.18 14.15
N ASN A 84 20.59 33.18 13.42
CA ASN A 84 21.88 32.53 13.65
C ASN A 84 22.01 31.89 15.05
N GLU A 85 20.89 31.43 15.65
CA GLU A 85 20.85 30.83 16.99
C GLU A 85 20.95 29.30 16.95
N VAL A 86 21.09 28.67 15.77
CA VAL A 86 21.09 27.22 15.58
C VAL A 86 22.47 26.74 15.16
N SER A 87 22.96 25.68 15.80
CA SER A 87 24.21 25.01 15.40
C SER A 87 24.06 24.31 14.05
N GLN A 88 25.19 24.08 13.37
CA GLN A 88 25.22 23.34 12.11
C GLN A 88 24.58 21.95 12.25
N ALA A 89 24.79 21.26 13.37
CA ALA A 89 24.17 19.96 13.65
C ALA A 89 22.63 20.09 13.78
N GLY A 90 22.15 21.16 14.41
CA GLY A 90 20.72 21.45 14.52
C GLY A 90 20.05 21.69 13.17
N LEU A 91 20.72 22.43 12.27
CA LEU A 91 20.24 22.63 10.89
C LEU A 91 20.15 21.31 10.14
N GLN A 92 21.19 20.48 10.18
CA GLN A 92 21.19 19.16 9.53
C GLN A 92 20.07 18.27 10.07
N GLN A 93 19.84 18.25 11.36
CA GLN A 93 18.74 17.48 11.97
C GLN A 93 17.37 17.97 11.49
N ASN A 94 17.20 19.29 11.36
CA ASN A 94 15.95 19.89 10.87
C ASN A 94 15.68 19.49 9.40
N GLU A 95 16.69 19.52 8.54
CA GLU A 95 16.57 19.09 7.15
C GLU A 95 16.24 17.57 7.06
N GLN A 96 16.82 16.74 7.92
CA GLN A 96 16.45 15.32 8.00
C GLN A 96 14.98 15.12 8.41
N ARG A 97 14.47 15.92 9.36
CA ARG A 97 13.06 15.89 9.75
C ARG A 97 12.15 16.29 8.57
N LYS A 98 12.48 17.37 7.86
CA LYS A 98 11.75 17.78 6.65
C LYS A 98 11.74 16.67 5.60
N ALA A 99 12.88 16.05 5.33
CA ALA A 99 13.00 14.93 4.38
C ALA A 99 12.13 13.73 4.78
N THR A 100 12.10 13.39 6.08
CA THR A 100 11.27 12.31 6.61
C THR A 100 9.77 12.61 6.43
N VAL A 101 9.34 13.83 6.70
CA VAL A 101 7.96 14.27 6.47
C VAL A 101 7.59 14.15 4.99
N LYS A 102 8.43 14.69 4.09
CA LYS A 102 8.21 14.60 2.63
C LYS A 102 8.11 13.15 2.14
N SER A 103 8.99 12.28 2.63
CA SER A 103 8.95 10.84 2.32
C SER A 103 7.64 10.19 2.78
N SER A 104 7.10 10.60 3.93
CA SER A 104 5.81 10.08 4.43
C SER A 104 4.66 10.48 3.51
N PHE A 105 4.60 11.73 3.03
CA PHE A 105 3.59 12.16 2.05
C PHE A 105 3.66 11.34 0.76
N ARG A 106 4.86 11.10 0.23
CA ARG A 106 5.06 10.22 -0.94
C ARG A 106 4.52 8.82 -0.71
N SER A 107 4.83 8.21 0.45
CA SER A 107 4.36 6.87 0.78
C SER A 107 2.83 6.79 0.86
N PHE A 108 2.16 7.82 1.36
CA PHE A 108 0.70 7.90 1.36
C PHE A 108 0.13 8.01 -0.05
N ARG A 109 0.71 8.85 -0.92
CA ARG A 109 0.30 8.92 -2.32
C ARG A 109 0.41 7.55 -3.00
N GLU A 110 1.55 6.89 -2.88
CA GLU A 110 1.77 5.56 -3.48
C GLU A 110 0.79 4.50 -2.93
N GLY A 111 0.48 4.56 -1.62
CA GLY A 111 -0.50 3.67 -1.00
C GLY A 111 -1.91 3.89 -1.54
N LEU A 112 -2.30 5.15 -1.75
CA LEU A 112 -3.60 5.51 -2.31
C LEU A 112 -3.70 5.21 -3.81
N ASP A 113 -2.63 5.41 -4.59
CA ASP A 113 -2.57 4.99 -5.99
C ASP A 113 -2.84 3.49 -6.13
N LYS A 114 -2.18 2.66 -5.31
CA LYS A 114 -2.42 1.21 -5.29
C LYS A 114 -3.86 0.88 -4.92
N LEU A 115 -4.42 1.56 -3.92
CA LEU A 115 -5.79 1.36 -3.50
C LEU A 115 -6.78 1.71 -4.63
N GLU A 116 -6.60 2.82 -5.33
CA GLU A 116 -7.43 3.23 -6.46
C GLU A 116 -7.35 2.23 -7.63
N ILE A 117 -6.14 1.73 -7.94
CA ILE A 117 -5.93 0.70 -8.97
C ILE A 117 -6.68 -0.58 -8.61
N ASP A 118 -6.57 -1.04 -7.36
CA ASP A 118 -7.25 -2.24 -6.87
C ASP A 118 -8.78 -2.11 -6.96
N PHE A 119 -9.32 -0.96 -6.55
CA PHE A 119 -10.76 -0.71 -6.61
C PHE A 119 -11.28 -0.62 -8.04
N ARG A 120 -10.50 -0.05 -8.95
CA ARG A 120 -10.84 0.04 -10.37
C ARG A 120 -10.78 -1.31 -11.09
N SER A 121 -9.82 -2.16 -10.73
CA SER A 121 -9.58 -3.45 -11.40
C SER A 121 -10.42 -4.60 -10.85
N THR A 122 -10.98 -4.47 -9.65
CA THR A 122 -11.76 -5.51 -8.98
C THR A 122 -13.26 -5.27 -9.19
N PRO A 123 -13.98 -6.12 -9.92
CA PRO A 123 -15.39 -5.90 -10.27
C PRO A 123 -16.29 -5.61 -9.07
N GLU A 124 -16.09 -6.30 -7.95
CA GLU A 124 -16.88 -6.15 -6.72
C GLU A 124 -16.62 -4.82 -6.00
N LEU A 125 -15.51 -4.14 -6.31
CA LEU A 125 -15.11 -2.87 -5.71
C LEU A 125 -15.36 -1.67 -6.64
N GLN A 126 -15.58 -1.91 -7.94
CA GLN A 126 -15.84 -0.84 -8.93
C GLN A 126 -16.97 0.13 -8.53
N PRO A 127 -18.09 -0.29 -7.94
CA PRO A 127 -19.13 0.64 -7.52
C PRO A 127 -18.66 1.69 -6.51
N TYR A 128 -17.64 1.36 -5.72
CA TYR A 128 -17.07 2.25 -4.70
C TYR A 128 -15.93 3.10 -5.24
N TYR A 129 -15.33 2.71 -6.38
CA TYR A 129 -14.21 3.42 -7.01
C TYR A 129 -14.55 4.88 -7.33
N ILE A 130 -15.78 5.17 -7.80
CA ILE A 130 -16.22 6.53 -8.16
C ILE A 130 -16.06 7.51 -6.98
N LYS A 131 -16.31 7.05 -5.75
CA LYS A 131 -16.15 7.85 -4.54
C LYS A 131 -14.70 7.90 -4.05
N LEU A 132 -13.95 6.81 -4.26
CA LEU A 132 -12.53 6.74 -3.92
C LEU A 132 -11.67 7.60 -4.85
N ALA A 133 -12.03 7.64 -6.14
CA ALA A 133 -11.28 8.33 -7.19
C ALA A 133 -10.97 9.79 -6.82
N GLY A 134 -9.71 10.17 -6.99
CA GLY A 134 -9.18 11.49 -6.62
C GLY A 134 -8.57 11.53 -5.21
N GLY A 135 -8.60 10.44 -4.45
CA GLY A 135 -7.85 10.33 -3.19
C GLY A 135 -6.35 10.39 -3.41
N ALA A 136 -5.85 9.64 -4.38
CA ALA A 136 -4.43 9.66 -4.80
C ALA A 136 -4.02 11.04 -5.34
N ALA A 137 -4.85 11.69 -6.17
CA ALA A 137 -4.60 13.05 -6.65
C ALA A 137 -4.56 14.08 -5.50
N GLY A 138 -5.43 13.94 -4.50
CA GLY A 138 -5.37 14.76 -3.29
C GLY A 138 -4.08 14.54 -2.51
N ALA A 139 -3.62 13.29 -2.38
CA ALA A 139 -2.34 13.00 -1.73
C ALA A 139 -1.13 13.50 -2.55
N ALA A 140 -1.20 13.47 -3.89
CA ALA A 140 -0.18 14.09 -4.75
C ALA A 140 -0.09 15.61 -4.51
N SER A 141 -1.23 16.30 -4.45
CA SER A 141 -1.26 17.72 -4.12
C SER A 141 -0.67 18.01 -2.72
N ALA A 142 -0.93 17.13 -1.75
CA ALA A 142 -0.33 17.23 -0.42
C ALA A 142 1.20 17.00 -0.45
N GLU A 143 1.68 16.04 -1.26
CA GLU A 143 3.11 15.80 -1.48
C GLU A 143 3.78 17.04 -2.09
N ASP A 144 3.18 17.65 -3.11
CA ASP A 144 3.72 18.87 -3.76
C ASP A 144 3.82 20.03 -2.77
N GLN A 145 2.79 20.23 -1.93
CA GLN A 145 2.81 21.23 -0.87
C GLN A 145 3.92 20.93 0.16
N ALA A 146 4.07 19.66 0.56
CA ALA A 146 5.13 19.25 1.48
C ALA A 146 6.53 19.45 0.86
N ASN A 147 6.72 19.17 -0.43
CA ASN A 147 7.96 19.43 -1.15
C ASN A 147 8.32 20.91 -1.18
N ALA A 148 7.31 21.79 -1.23
CA ALA A 148 7.45 23.23 -1.08
C ALA A 148 7.61 23.72 0.39
N ASN A 149 7.78 22.79 1.35
CA ASN A 149 7.82 23.03 2.81
C ASN A 149 6.54 23.67 3.38
N GLN A 150 5.41 23.55 2.68
CA GLN A 150 4.09 24.05 3.12
C GLN A 150 3.35 22.95 3.91
N PHE A 151 3.96 22.48 5.00
CA PHE A 151 3.49 21.29 5.74
C PHE A 151 2.08 21.46 6.30
N ASP A 152 1.70 22.66 6.76
CA ASP A 152 0.35 22.91 7.28
C ASP A 152 -0.72 22.84 6.17
N ALA A 153 -0.42 23.36 4.99
CA ALA A 153 -1.30 23.25 3.82
C ALA A 153 -1.43 21.76 3.39
N ALA A 154 -0.30 21.04 3.34
CA ALA A 154 -0.25 19.63 3.04
C ALA A 154 -1.10 18.79 4.04
N GLY A 155 -1.02 19.10 5.32
CA GLY A 155 -1.83 18.47 6.37
C GLY A 155 -3.33 18.68 6.16
N ARG A 156 -3.76 19.93 5.85
CA ARG A 156 -5.17 20.23 5.52
C ARG A 156 -5.65 19.47 4.28
N THR A 157 -4.80 19.36 3.27
CA THR A 157 -5.13 18.59 2.06
C THR A 157 -5.30 17.10 2.37
N LEU A 158 -4.46 16.51 3.25
CA LEU A 158 -4.65 15.13 3.71
C LEU A 158 -5.95 14.93 4.51
N LEU A 159 -6.40 15.91 5.30
CA LEU A 159 -7.69 15.82 5.98
C LEU A 159 -8.85 15.68 4.98
N ASN A 160 -8.81 16.38 3.84
CA ASN A 160 -9.82 16.21 2.80
C ASN A 160 -9.77 14.80 2.18
N VAL A 161 -8.57 14.22 2.03
CA VAL A 161 -8.42 12.83 1.59
C VAL A 161 -9.00 11.86 2.62
N ILE A 162 -8.73 12.06 3.91
CA ILE A 162 -9.30 11.24 5.00
C ILE A 162 -10.83 11.27 4.96
N ASN A 163 -11.45 12.45 4.81
CA ASN A 163 -12.90 12.59 4.72
C ASN A 163 -13.46 11.79 3.52
N ARG A 164 -12.83 11.91 2.35
CA ARG A 164 -13.21 11.12 1.18
C ARG A 164 -13.17 9.61 1.42
N LEU A 165 -12.09 9.12 2.05
CA LEU A 165 -11.96 7.70 2.40
C LEU A 165 -13.01 7.26 3.42
N ALA A 166 -13.35 8.11 4.38
CA ALA A 166 -14.41 7.86 5.35
C ALA A 166 -15.78 7.72 4.66
N ASP A 167 -16.09 8.58 3.67
CA ASP A 167 -17.31 8.48 2.87
C ASP A 167 -17.39 7.15 2.12
N VAL A 168 -16.27 6.67 1.57
CA VAL A 168 -16.21 5.34 0.94
C VAL A 168 -16.57 4.24 1.93
N LEU A 169 -16.05 4.28 3.17
CA LEU A 169 -16.39 3.30 4.20
C LEU A 169 -17.86 3.30 4.57
N VAL A 170 -18.50 4.48 4.63
CA VAL A 170 -19.94 4.58 4.91
C VAL A 170 -20.76 3.86 3.84
N ILE A 171 -20.40 4.05 2.56
CA ILE A 171 -21.12 3.41 1.44
C ILE A 171 -20.86 1.90 1.39
N MET A 172 -19.64 1.45 1.72
CA MET A 172 -19.30 0.01 1.73
C MET A 172 -20.00 -0.79 2.84
N ARG A 173 -20.57 -0.12 3.85
CA ARG A 173 -21.33 -0.75 4.94
C ARG A 173 -22.80 -0.98 4.61
N GLN A 174 -23.32 -0.32 3.57
CA GLN A 174 -24.70 -0.48 3.09
C GLN A 174 -24.82 -1.70 2.17
#